data_9b1284c08051324c9a36abaef44508e4
#
_entry.id   9b1284c08051324c9a36abaef44508e4
#
_cell.length_a   1.000
_cell.length_b   1.000
_cell.length_c   1.000
_cell.angle_alpha   90.00
_cell.angle_beta   90.00
_cell.angle_gamma   90.00
#
_symmetry.space_group_name_H-M   'P 1'
#
loop_
_entity.id
_entity.type
_entity.pdbx_description
1 polymer ?
#
loop_
_entity_poly.entity_id
_entity_poly.type
_entity_poly.pdbx_seq_one_letter_code
_entity_poly.pdbx_strand_id
1 'polypeptide(L)'
;GFYAVYPSLEDTDRIRILIGISTGSDTFKMIEQGNAPTQQDLRFSHAETKKTVEGLVQQEMELSEDTRYVEEGVHKFIEWIRSGKLVIKAYPSQNIHAKLYIMTFKEDAIDKGRVITGSSNFTKSGLEDNLEFNVELKNPGDYEFAQNKFNELWKDAVDVSEKYVETIEQKTWFSDSVTPYH
;
A
#
# COMPACT_ATOMS: atom_id res chain seq x y z
N GLY A 1 -7.71 5.26 2.27
CA GLY A 1 -7.37 4.81 3.62
C GLY A 1 -6.34 5.69 4.34
N PHE A 2 -5.31 6.18 3.65
CA PHE A 2 -4.22 6.95 4.28
C PHE A 2 -4.72 8.19 5.05
N TYR A 3 -5.63 8.96 4.49
CA TYR A 3 -6.16 10.19 5.14
C TYR A 3 -6.88 9.92 6.47
N ALA A 4 -7.38 8.71 6.69
CA ALA A 4 -8.02 8.34 7.95
C ALA A 4 -7.01 8.07 9.08
N VAL A 5 -5.78 7.65 8.74
CA VAL A 5 -4.80 7.17 9.73
C VAL A 5 -3.55 8.05 9.86
N TYR A 6 -3.23 8.90 8.89
CA TYR A 6 -1.99 9.68 8.91
C TYR A 6 -1.82 10.54 10.17
N PRO A 7 -2.88 11.12 10.79
CA PRO A 7 -2.69 11.89 12.01
C PRO A 7 -2.09 11.06 13.17
N SER A 8 -2.41 9.76 13.21
CA SER A 8 -1.85 8.83 14.20
C SER A 8 -0.43 8.37 13.87
N LEU A 9 0.04 8.65 12.65
CA LEU A 9 1.36 8.24 12.16
C LEU A 9 2.37 9.41 12.06
N GLU A 10 1.98 10.61 12.49
CA GLU A 10 2.84 11.80 12.37
C GLU A 10 4.16 11.66 13.13
N ASP A 11 4.15 11.03 14.29
CA ASP A 11 5.34 10.80 15.12
C ASP A 11 6.16 9.57 14.70
N THR A 12 5.75 8.87 13.64
CA THR A 12 6.48 7.73 13.09
C THR A 12 7.62 8.22 12.21
N ASP A 13 8.83 7.73 12.44
CA ASP A 13 10.01 8.14 11.68
C ASP A 13 10.00 7.62 10.24
N ARG A 14 9.52 6.39 10.05
CA ARG A 14 9.54 5.70 8.76
C ARG A 14 8.35 4.80 8.56
N ILE A 15 7.74 4.89 7.38
CA ILE A 15 6.62 4.06 6.97
C ILE A 15 6.97 3.35 5.66
N ARG A 16 6.76 2.04 5.64
CA ARG A 16 6.95 1.21 4.44
C ARG A 16 5.65 0.50 4.11
N ILE A 17 5.18 0.67 2.91
CA ILE A 17 3.98 -0.01 2.40
C ILE A 17 4.39 -0.98 1.29
N LEU A 18 4.05 -2.24 1.48
CA LEU A 18 4.21 -3.27 0.46
C LEU A 18 2.83 -3.65 -0.06
N ILE A 19 2.60 -3.42 -1.34
CA ILE A 19 1.35 -3.78 -2.01
C ILE A 19 1.52 -5.04 -2.85
N GLY A 20 0.52 -5.92 -2.80
CA GLY A 20 0.36 -7.01 -3.76
C GLY A 20 -0.33 -6.50 -5.02
N ILE A 21 0.08 -6.99 -6.17
CA ILE A 21 -0.55 -6.69 -7.44
C ILE A 21 -1.39 -7.90 -7.84
N SER A 22 -2.70 -7.72 -8.00
CA SER A 22 -3.53 -8.73 -8.63
C SER A 22 -3.76 -8.37 -10.09
N THR A 23 -3.45 -9.25 -11.01
CA THR A 23 -3.91 -9.12 -12.39
C THR A 23 -5.35 -9.58 -12.47
N GLY A 24 -6.23 -8.66 -12.81
CA GLY A 24 -7.54 -9.04 -13.29
C GLY A 24 -7.45 -9.81 -14.62
N SER A 25 -8.44 -10.59 -14.91
CA SER A 25 -8.84 -11.21 -16.20
C SER A 25 -7.85 -11.99 -17.05
N ASP A 26 -6.60 -11.57 -17.24
CA ASP A 26 -5.73 -12.25 -18.21
C ASP A 26 -5.15 -13.58 -17.67
N THR A 27 -4.88 -13.66 -16.38
CA THR A 27 -4.48 -14.89 -15.71
C THR A 27 -5.66 -15.87 -15.61
N PHE A 28 -6.88 -15.37 -15.41
CA PHE A 28 -8.09 -16.21 -15.46
C PHE A 28 -8.28 -16.83 -16.83
N LYS A 29 -8.02 -16.09 -17.90
CA LYS A 29 -8.08 -16.61 -19.28
C LYS A 29 -7.03 -17.67 -19.57
N MET A 30 -5.81 -17.53 -19.00
CA MET A 30 -4.78 -18.56 -19.14
C MET A 30 -5.14 -19.85 -18.39
N ILE A 31 -5.76 -19.75 -17.23
CA ILE A 31 -6.23 -20.91 -16.46
C ILE A 31 -7.41 -21.59 -17.17
N GLU A 32 -8.35 -20.83 -17.73
CA GLU A 32 -9.47 -21.37 -18.51
C GLU A 32 -9.00 -22.07 -19.80
N GLN A 33 -7.88 -21.66 -20.38
CA GLN A 33 -7.30 -22.28 -21.57
C GLN A 33 -6.48 -23.55 -21.28
N GLY A 34 -6.44 -24.00 -20.02
CA GLY A 34 -5.75 -25.24 -19.63
C GLY A 34 -4.22 -25.16 -19.59
N ASN A 35 -3.67 -23.96 -19.77
CA ASN A 35 -2.24 -23.71 -19.60
C ASN A 35 -1.99 -23.29 -18.15
N ALA A 36 -1.47 -24.19 -17.33
CA ALA A 36 -1.03 -23.82 -15.99
C ALA A 36 0.11 -22.79 -16.12
N PRO A 37 -0.05 -21.55 -15.57
CA PRO A 37 1.01 -20.54 -15.63
C PRO A 37 2.24 -21.06 -14.88
N THR A 38 3.41 -20.92 -15.47
CA THR A 38 4.66 -21.18 -14.77
C THR A 38 4.91 -20.07 -13.75
N GLN A 39 5.73 -20.34 -12.74
CA GLN A 39 6.06 -19.35 -11.71
C GLN A 39 6.71 -18.07 -12.30
N GLN A 40 7.26 -18.17 -13.50
CA GLN A 40 7.86 -17.07 -14.26
C GLN A 40 6.80 -16.23 -14.99
N ASP A 41 5.70 -16.85 -15.41
CA ASP A 41 4.56 -16.17 -16.07
C ASP A 41 3.72 -15.34 -15.08
N LEU A 42 3.91 -15.55 -13.77
CA LEU A 42 3.24 -14.82 -12.69
C LEU A 42 4.02 -13.57 -12.23
N ARG A 43 5.20 -13.32 -12.77
CA ARG A 43 6.01 -12.14 -12.45
C ARG A 43 5.84 -11.06 -13.51
N PHE A 44 5.49 -9.87 -13.03
CA PHE A 44 5.45 -8.66 -13.84
C PHE A 44 6.85 -8.08 -14.06
N SER A 45 7.07 -7.51 -15.22
CA SER A 45 8.19 -6.59 -15.42
C SER A 45 8.01 -5.32 -14.56
N HIS A 46 9.08 -4.57 -14.33
CA HIS A 46 8.99 -3.30 -13.61
C HIS A 46 8.05 -2.29 -14.29
N ALA A 47 8.01 -2.29 -15.62
CA ALA A 47 7.12 -1.41 -16.39
C ALA A 47 5.65 -1.79 -16.22
N GLU A 48 5.33 -3.08 -16.29
CA GLU A 48 3.97 -3.59 -16.06
C GLU A 48 3.52 -3.34 -14.61
N THR A 49 4.41 -3.53 -13.64
CA THR A 49 4.18 -3.22 -12.23
C THR A 49 3.78 -1.76 -12.05
N LYS A 50 4.56 -0.83 -12.62
CA LYS A 50 4.28 0.60 -12.55
C LYS A 50 2.98 1.00 -13.24
N LYS A 51 2.67 0.39 -14.39
CA LYS A 51 1.42 0.64 -15.12
C LYS A 51 0.20 0.13 -14.34
N THR A 52 0.31 -1.02 -13.71
CA THR A 52 -0.78 -1.57 -12.88
C THR A 52 -1.03 -0.68 -11.66
N VAL A 53 0.03 -0.22 -11.01
CA VAL A 53 -0.07 0.73 -9.89
C VAL A 53 -0.71 2.05 -10.32
N GLU A 54 -0.37 2.58 -11.47
CA GLU A 54 -1.02 3.77 -12.03
C GLU A 54 -2.54 3.62 -12.12
N GLY A 55 -3.02 2.50 -12.65
CA GLY A 55 -4.46 2.20 -12.73
C GLY A 55 -5.12 2.09 -11.35
N LEU A 56 -4.46 1.47 -10.38
CA LEU A 56 -4.96 1.37 -9.01
C LEU A 56 -5.08 2.74 -8.34
N VAL A 57 -4.07 3.60 -8.50
CA VAL A 57 -4.08 4.96 -7.94
C VAL A 57 -5.21 5.80 -8.53
N GLN A 58 -5.40 5.75 -9.85
CA GLN A 58 -6.50 6.46 -10.51
C GLN A 58 -7.85 5.98 -9.97
N GLN A 59 -8.07 4.68 -9.87
CA GLN A 59 -9.30 4.12 -9.34
C GLN A 59 -9.56 4.52 -7.88
N GLU A 60 -8.55 4.48 -7.03
CA GLU A 60 -8.65 4.90 -5.62
C GLU A 60 -9.02 6.39 -5.50
N MET A 61 -8.43 7.23 -6.33
CA MET A 61 -8.70 8.66 -6.34
C MET A 61 -10.09 8.98 -6.88
N GLU A 62 -10.56 8.28 -7.92
CA GLU A 62 -11.91 8.44 -8.46
C GLU A 62 -13.00 8.05 -7.44
N LEU A 63 -12.72 7.06 -6.59
CA LEU A 63 -13.63 6.61 -5.54
C LEU A 63 -13.59 7.49 -4.29
N SER A 64 -12.57 8.35 -4.16
CA SER A 64 -12.46 9.26 -3.03
C SER A 64 -13.27 10.53 -3.25
N GLU A 65 -13.92 11.01 -2.18
CA GLU A 65 -14.66 12.27 -2.21
C GLU A 65 -13.70 13.46 -2.30
N ASP A 66 -14.01 14.42 -3.17
CA ASP A 66 -13.29 15.70 -3.24
C ASP A 66 -13.74 16.58 -2.06
N THR A 67 -13.18 16.31 -0.89
CA THR A 67 -13.40 17.07 0.34
C THR A 67 -12.07 17.64 0.84
N ARG A 68 -12.14 18.78 1.54
CA ARG A 68 -10.95 19.39 2.14
C ARG A 68 -10.15 18.41 2.99
N TYR A 69 -10.82 17.55 3.73
CA TYR A 69 -10.19 16.53 4.57
C TYR A 69 -9.38 15.51 3.77
N VAL A 70 -9.93 15.03 2.65
CA VAL A 70 -9.25 14.11 1.74
C VAL A 70 -8.09 14.82 1.04
N GLU A 71 -8.30 16.05 0.58
CA GLU A 71 -7.26 16.88 -0.05
C GLU A 71 -6.05 17.10 0.87
N GLU A 72 -6.29 17.49 2.13
CA GLU A 72 -5.22 17.63 3.15
C GLU A 72 -4.46 16.30 3.35
N GLY A 73 -5.16 15.18 3.40
CA GLY A 73 -4.55 13.85 3.49
C GLY A 73 -3.70 13.49 2.26
N VAL A 74 -4.15 13.85 1.05
CA VAL A 74 -3.39 13.64 -0.19
C VAL A 74 -2.13 14.49 -0.22
N HIS A 75 -2.21 15.77 0.18
CA HIS A 75 -1.04 16.63 0.32
C HIS A 75 -0.01 16.04 1.29
N LYS A 76 -0.46 15.55 2.43
CA LYS A 76 0.41 14.92 3.44
C LYS A 76 1.05 13.63 2.93
N PHE A 77 0.30 12.84 2.19
CA PHE A 77 0.80 11.62 1.55
C PHE A 77 1.96 11.93 0.56
N ILE A 78 1.77 12.92 -0.30
CA ILE A 78 2.79 13.38 -1.25
C ILE A 78 4.02 13.93 -0.51
N GLU A 79 3.82 14.75 0.52
CA GLU A 79 4.90 15.30 1.35
C GLU A 79 5.76 14.19 1.97
N TRP A 80 5.11 13.16 2.53
CA TRP A 80 5.83 12.05 3.17
C TRP A 80 6.57 11.16 2.17
N ILE A 81 6.04 10.99 0.97
CA ILE A 81 6.78 10.30 -0.10
C ILE A 81 8.01 11.13 -0.51
N ARG A 82 7.85 12.41 -0.76
CA ARG A 82 8.95 13.30 -1.19
C ARG A 82 10.03 13.47 -0.13
N SER A 83 9.67 13.47 1.13
CA SER A 83 10.64 13.52 2.24
C SER A 83 11.34 12.17 2.50
N GLY A 84 10.87 11.09 1.90
CA GLY A 84 11.37 9.74 2.14
C GLY A 84 10.85 9.09 3.42
N LYS A 85 9.96 9.75 4.17
CA LYS A 85 9.29 9.17 5.34
C LYS A 85 8.42 7.99 4.95
N LEU A 86 7.72 8.09 3.81
CA LEU A 86 6.86 7.04 3.26
C LEU A 86 7.46 6.49 1.98
N VAL A 87 7.66 5.18 1.93
CA VAL A 87 8.12 4.46 0.75
C VAL A 87 7.12 3.36 0.41
N ILE A 88 6.71 3.30 -0.85
CA ILE A 88 5.77 2.30 -1.35
C ILE A 88 6.46 1.43 -2.37
N LYS A 89 6.40 0.12 -2.16
CA LYS A 89 6.85 -0.88 -3.12
C LYS A 89 5.71 -1.81 -3.50
N ALA A 90 5.73 -2.24 -4.75
CA ALA A 90 4.83 -3.25 -5.26
C ALA A 90 5.57 -4.57 -5.47
N TYR A 91 5.03 -5.66 -4.96
CA TYR A 91 5.59 -6.98 -5.18
C TYR A 91 5.14 -7.50 -6.54
N PRO A 92 6.09 -7.84 -7.44
CA PRO A 92 5.79 -8.15 -8.84
C PRO A 92 5.28 -9.59 -9.03
N SER A 93 4.42 -10.06 -8.14
CA SER A 93 3.82 -11.40 -8.20
C SER A 93 2.44 -11.38 -7.58
N GLN A 94 1.53 -12.20 -8.10
CA GLN A 94 0.14 -12.31 -7.63
C GLN A 94 -0.03 -12.98 -6.27
N ASN A 95 1.03 -13.52 -5.69
CA ASN A 95 0.94 -14.41 -4.55
C ASN A 95 0.87 -13.72 -3.17
N ILE A 96 0.84 -12.37 -3.10
CA ILE A 96 0.68 -11.67 -1.84
C ILE A 96 -0.78 -11.27 -1.65
N HIS A 97 -1.44 -11.91 -0.71
CA HIS A 97 -2.79 -11.56 -0.27
C HIS A 97 -2.85 -11.40 1.26
N ALA A 98 -1.78 -10.87 1.85
CA ALA A 98 -1.71 -10.62 3.27
C ALA A 98 -2.21 -9.22 3.62
N LYS A 99 -2.97 -9.11 4.71
CA LYS A 99 -3.31 -7.86 5.38
C LYS A 99 -2.58 -7.86 6.71
N LEU A 100 -1.45 -7.18 6.74
CA LEU A 100 -0.51 -7.24 7.85
C LEU A 100 -0.02 -5.83 8.17
N TYR A 101 -0.13 -5.45 9.43
CA TYR A 101 0.38 -4.20 9.96
C TYR A 101 1.44 -4.52 11.00
N ILE A 102 2.67 -4.08 10.75
CA ILE A 102 3.81 -4.31 11.64
C ILE A 102 4.21 -2.96 12.23
N MET A 103 4.12 -2.84 13.53
CA MET A 103 4.55 -1.67 14.27
C MET A 103 5.86 -1.99 14.99
N THR A 104 6.90 -1.22 14.72
CA THR A 104 8.19 -1.29 15.42
C THR A 104 8.24 -0.16 16.44
N PHE A 105 8.49 -0.50 17.70
CA PHE A 105 8.61 0.48 18.77
C PHE A 105 10.03 1.03 18.87
N LYS A 106 10.21 2.11 19.62
CA LYS A 106 11.52 2.72 19.87
C LYS A 106 12.42 1.74 20.62
N GLU A 107 13.73 1.90 20.48
CA GLU A 107 14.73 0.99 21.03
C GLU A 107 14.67 0.84 22.56
N ASP A 108 14.19 1.87 23.26
CA ASP A 108 14.02 1.90 24.72
C ASP A 108 12.71 1.25 25.20
N ALA A 109 11.83 0.83 24.31
CA ALA A 109 10.60 0.15 24.66
C ALA A 109 10.86 -1.29 25.12
N ILE A 110 10.08 -1.75 26.11
CA ILE A 110 10.18 -3.13 26.63
C ILE A 110 9.86 -4.14 25.51
N ASP A 111 8.85 -3.83 24.71
CA ASP A 111 8.45 -4.65 23.57
C ASP A 111 9.07 -4.08 22.28
N LYS A 112 9.56 -4.95 21.41
CA LYS A 112 10.12 -4.55 20.11
C LYS A 112 9.08 -4.06 19.11
N GLY A 113 7.86 -4.56 19.20
CA GLY A 113 6.78 -4.21 18.28
C GLY A 113 5.52 -5.03 18.45
N ARG A 114 4.60 -4.82 17.54
CA ARG A 114 3.30 -5.50 17.46
C ARG A 114 2.99 -5.85 16.02
N VAL A 115 2.18 -6.87 15.85
CA VAL A 115 1.64 -7.27 14.55
C VAL A 115 0.13 -7.31 14.66
N ILE A 116 -0.55 -6.65 13.73
CA ILE A 116 -1.98 -6.78 13.53
C ILE A 116 -2.19 -7.48 12.20
N THR A 117 -3.00 -8.53 12.20
CA THR A 117 -3.40 -9.25 10.99
C THR A 117 -4.89 -9.57 11.05
N GLY A 118 -5.52 -9.69 9.89
CA GLY A 118 -6.95 -9.97 9.80
C GLY A 118 -7.53 -9.72 8.43
N SER A 119 -8.80 -9.35 8.37
CA SER A 119 -9.52 -9.10 7.14
C SER A 119 -9.41 -7.66 6.62
N SER A 120 -9.07 -6.70 7.47
CA SER A 120 -9.05 -5.27 7.13
C SER A 120 -8.02 -4.91 6.07
N ASN A 121 -8.48 -4.37 4.95
CA ASN A 121 -7.62 -3.71 3.98
C ASN A 121 -7.28 -2.27 4.43
N PHE A 122 -6.18 -1.73 3.92
CA PHE A 122 -5.79 -0.33 4.14
C PHE A 122 -6.62 0.63 3.26
N THR A 123 -7.93 0.51 3.37
CA THR A 123 -8.93 1.37 2.70
C THR A 123 -9.81 2.02 3.75
N LYS A 124 -10.57 3.06 3.37
CA LYS A 124 -11.55 3.67 4.29
C LYS A 124 -12.53 2.62 4.78
N SER A 125 -13.14 1.89 3.87
CA SER A 125 -14.14 0.85 4.21
C SER A 125 -13.57 -0.23 5.11
N GLY A 126 -12.34 -0.70 4.89
CA GLY A 126 -11.70 -1.72 5.73
C GLY A 126 -11.28 -1.21 7.11
N LEU A 127 -11.10 0.10 7.29
CA LEU A 127 -10.67 0.70 8.55
C LEU A 127 -11.84 1.25 9.38
N GLU A 128 -12.92 1.70 8.75
CA GLU A 128 -14.00 2.44 9.41
C GLU A 128 -15.40 1.84 9.17
N ASP A 129 -15.71 1.38 7.96
CA ASP A 129 -17.09 1.11 7.56
C ASP A 129 -17.50 -0.37 7.62
N ASN A 130 -16.56 -1.30 7.37
CA ASN A 130 -16.84 -2.73 7.31
C ASN A 130 -16.74 -3.38 8.68
N LEU A 131 -17.54 -4.44 8.88
CA LEU A 131 -17.33 -5.34 10.00
C LEU A 131 -16.11 -6.22 9.71
N GLU A 132 -14.98 -5.89 10.33
CA GLU A 132 -13.70 -6.56 10.11
C GLU A 132 -13.24 -7.29 11.37
N PHE A 133 -12.51 -8.38 11.17
CA PHE A 133 -11.92 -9.13 12.26
C PHE A 133 -10.40 -9.06 12.20
N ASN A 134 -9.79 -8.42 13.20
CA ASN A 134 -8.35 -8.27 13.32
C ASN A 134 -7.86 -8.84 14.64
N VAL A 135 -6.67 -9.41 14.62
CA VAL A 135 -5.98 -9.96 15.78
C VAL A 135 -4.66 -9.22 15.98
N GLU A 136 -4.43 -8.76 17.21
CA GLU A 136 -3.13 -8.25 17.63
C GLU A 136 -2.28 -9.38 18.20
N LEU A 137 -1.10 -9.59 17.63
CA LEU A 137 -0.10 -10.55 18.09
C LEU A 137 0.97 -9.80 18.88
N LYS A 138 1.15 -10.19 20.14
CA LYS A 138 2.06 -9.53 21.10
C LYS A 138 3.33 -10.33 21.38
N ASN A 139 3.40 -11.57 20.89
CA ASN A 139 4.57 -12.42 21.09
C ASN A 139 5.76 -11.87 20.28
N PRO A 140 6.94 -11.69 20.90
CA PRO A 140 8.14 -11.24 20.19
C PRO A 140 8.52 -12.13 19.00
N GLY A 141 8.28 -13.43 19.07
CA GLY A 141 8.55 -14.37 17.97
C GLY A 141 7.66 -14.12 16.76
N ASP A 142 6.40 -13.76 16.96
CA ASP A 142 5.47 -13.41 15.87
C ASP A 142 5.89 -12.12 15.20
N TYR A 143 6.32 -11.12 15.98
CA TYR A 143 6.86 -9.87 15.46
C TYR A 143 8.12 -10.10 14.62
N GLU A 144 9.09 -10.86 15.14
CA GLU A 144 10.34 -11.15 14.43
C GLU A 144 10.09 -11.92 13.12
N PHE A 145 9.19 -12.89 13.14
CA PHE A 145 8.80 -13.63 11.94
C PHE A 145 8.16 -12.70 10.88
N ALA A 146 7.19 -11.89 11.26
CA ALA A 146 6.52 -10.94 10.37
C ALA A 146 7.49 -9.93 9.79
N GLN A 147 8.37 -9.36 10.60
CA GLN A 147 9.39 -8.40 10.21
C GLN A 147 10.40 -9.00 9.23
N ASN A 148 10.89 -10.21 9.50
CA ASN A 148 11.82 -10.90 8.61
C ASN A 148 11.17 -11.23 7.27
N LYS A 149 9.92 -11.70 7.28
CA LYS A 149 9.18 -12.01 6.04
C LYS A 149 8.88 -10.76 5.23
N PHE A 150 8.48 -9.68 5.87
CA PHE A 150 8.31 -8.39 5.22
C PHE A 150 9.61 -7.91 4.57
N ASN A 151 10.73 -7.97 5.27
CA ASN A 151 12.03 -7.54 4.75
C ASN A 151 12.50 -8.39 3.58
N GLU A 152 12.24 -9.70 3.60
CA GLU A 152 12.52 -10.61 2.49
C GLU A 152 11.75 -10.18 1.22
N LEU A 153 10.44 -10.00 1.33
CA LEU A 153 9.59 -9.56 0.23
C LEU A 153 9.94 -8.13 -0.26
N TRP A 154 10.31 -7.26 0.66
CA TRP A 154 10.69 -5.88 0.37
C TRP A 154 11.93 -5.77 -0.53
N LYS A 155 12.87 -6.68 -0.42
CA LYS A 155 14.08 -6.72 -1.27
C LYS A 155 13.75 -6.97 -2.74
N ASP A 156 12.76 -7.81 -3.00
CA ASP A 156 12.36 -8.20 -4.35
C ASP A 156 11.26 -7.29 -4.94
N ALA A 157 10.77 -6.35 -4.16
CA ALA A 157 9.69 -5.45 -4.55
C ALA A 157 10.20 -4.25 -5.36
N VAL A 158 9.34 -3.74 -6.24
CA VAL A 158 9.61 -2.60 -7.12
C VAL A 158 9.16 -1.30 -6.44
N ASP A 159 10.05 -0.32 -6.33
CA ASP A 159 9.69 1.01 -5.81
C ASP A 159 8.74 1.71 -6.78
N VAL A 160 7.58 2.10 -6.27
CA VAL A 160 6.51 2.77 -7.01
C VAL A 160 6.13 4.11 -6.38
N SER A 161 6.90 4.59 -5.41
CA SER A 161 6.60 5.83 -4.66
C SER A 161 6.44 7.03 -5.59
N GLU A 162 7.39 7.26 -6.48
CA GLU A 162 7.32 8.34 -7.48
C GLU A 162 6.14 8.17 -8.43
N LYS A 163 5.79 6.93 -8.79
CA LYS A 163 4.65 6.65 -9.67
C LYS A 163 3.32 7.01 -9.01
N TYR A 164 3.20 6.83 -7.71
CA TYR A 164 2.05 7.30 -6.94
C TYR A 164 1.92 8.82 -7.02
N VAL A 165 2.98 9.55 -6.73
CA VAL A 165 2.98 11.03 -6.76
C VAL A 165 2.66 11.55 -8.15
N GLU A 166 3.36 11.07 -9.18
CA GLU A 166 3.14 11.45 -10.58
C GLU A 166 1.70 11.22 -11.03
N THR A 167 1.13 10.07 -10.68
CA THR A 167 -0.23 9.72 -11.08
C THR A 167 -1.25 10.62 -10.38
N ILE A 168 -1.11 10.85 -9.07
CA ILE A 168 -2.01 11.73 -8.31
C ILE A 168 -1.98 13.14 -8.88
N GLU A 169 -0.80 13.70 -9.12
CA GLU A 169 -0.63 15.09 -9.54
C GLU A 169 -0.99 15.34 -11.00
N GLN A 170 -0.93 14.32 -11.88
CA GLN A 170 -1.10 14.51 -13.32
C GLN A 170 -2.34 13.85 -13.91
N LYS A 171 -2.91 12.85 -13.24
CA LYS A 171 -3.93 11.97 -13.82
C LYS A 171 -5.19 11.80 -12.99
N THR A 172 -5.37 12.63 -11.96
CA THR A 172 -6.53 12.57 -11.07
C THR A 172 -7.16 13.95 -10.88
N TRP A 173 -8.32 14.03 -10.22
CA TRP A 173 -8.98 15.29 -9.89
C TRP A 173 -8.09 16.26 -9.08
N PHE A 174 -7.09 15.75 -8.39
CA PHE A 174 -6.14 16.56 -7.64
C PHE A 174 -5.32 17.50 -8.51
N SER A 175 -5.10 17.15 -9.80
CA SER A 175 -4.43 18.03 -10.77
C SER A 175 -5.18 19.33 -11.02
N ASP A 176 -6.50 19.30 -10.92
CA ASP A 176 -7.37 20.45 -11.19
C ASP A 176 -7.48 21.40 -9.98
N SER A 177 -7.24 20.87 -8.76
CA SER A 177 -7.29 21.65 -7.52
C SER A 177 -6.05 22.55 -7.31
N VAL A 178 -4.97 22.31 -8.05
CA VAL A 178 -3.70 23.05 -7.93
C VAL A 178 -3.64 24.30 -8.82
N THR A 179 -4.65 24.60 -9.60
CA THR A 179 -4.74 25.86 -10.34
C THR A 179 -5.09 27.01 -9.40
N PRO A 180 -4.15 27.94 -9.13
CA PRO A 180 -4.49 29.11 -8.32
C PRO A 180 -5.55 29.93 -9.06
N TYR A 181 -6.66 30.17 -8.40
CA TYR A 181 -7.54 31.24 -8.83
C TYR A 181 -6.75 32.55 -8.77
N HIS A 182 -6.51 33.13 -9.94
CA HIS A 182 -6.05 34.52 -10.08
C HIS A 182 -7.21 35.48 -9.80
#